data_03203c623e1f1b91a3b95331ebbee8ca
#
_entry.id   03203c623e1f1b91a3b95331ebbee8ca
#
_cell.length_a   1.000
_cell.length_b   1.000
_cell.length_c   1.000
_cell.angle_alpha   90.00
_cell.angle_beta   90.00
_cell.angle_gamma   90.00
#
_symmetry.space_group_name_H-M   'P 1'
#
loop_
_entity.id
_entity.type
_entity.pdbx_description
1 polymer ?
#
loop_
_entity_poly.entity_id
_entity_poly.type
_entity_poly.pdbx_seq_one_letter_code
_entity_poly.pdbx_strand_id
1 'polypeptide(L)'
;SIGFGFRGCEEKHIPAQYKIASEVQRLELLAGMIDSDGYVYQHNGRVTISNANHRLISDFAEVVRSLGWNAVVSMAEPTLSSSGIQGKQVVYQLTFNPDRQIPTALYRKRIEKMNPARRRRAITAIEPCEAEHGKCLTVEGGVYLVGDHFTPTHNSMTVTEGLPAWYMGKFPRNRLILASYNEETAERFTRRNKEKIRRFGVPLFGCGIGEIDRSTEFEMDNGVGRMISRGILSGITGNPANLLIIDDPIKNRQEADSPTRRQLIWGEWLNSLKSRLAAGAKVVVIMTPWHEDDLAARLEATEQNLRKVRLPVEAELDDPLGREEGEPLCPEIGKNAAWLKEFRDSYMNDPEGGPRAWSALYQCSPRVEGGNLVKREWWRFYDPAKVTAFGTEVISVDAAFKGNEDNDY
;
A
#
# COMPACT_ATOMS: atom_id res chain seq x y z
N SER A 1 -34.73 -1.76 6.65
CA SER A 1 -34.88 -0.58 7.55
C SER A 1 -33.52 -0.27 8.14
N ILE A 2 -32.97 0.88 7.78
CA ILE A 2 -31.71 1.38 8.33
C ILE A 2 -32.08 1.81 9.76
N GLY A 3 -31.60 1.05 10.76
CA GLY A 3 -31.96 1.26 12.17
C GLY A 3 -31.33 2.52 12.76
N PHE A 4 -31.84 3.68 12.40
CA PHE A 4 -31.68 4.87 13.22
C PHE A 4 -32.61 4.77 14.44
N GLY A 5 -32.22 3.96 15.42
CA GLY A 5 -32.82 4.07 16.73
C GLY A 5 -32.47 5.44 17.31
N PHE A 6 -33.49 6.16 17.87
CA PHE A 6 -33.25 7.40 18.63
C PHE A 6 -32.42 7.05 19.87
N ARG A 7 -31.11 7.16 19.73
CA ARG A 7 -30.17 6.99 20.82
C ARG A 7 -29.81 8.36 21.36
N GLY A 8 -29.32 8.42 22.58
CA GLY A 8 -28.86 9.67 23.20
C GLY A 8 -27.77 10.35 22.35
N CYS A 9 -27.50 11.63 22.62
CA CYS A 9 -26.51 12.41 21.87
C CYS A 9 -25.15 11.71 21.80
N GLU A 10 -24.74 11.01 22.85
CA GLU A 10 -23.44 10.34 22.99
C GLU A 10 -23.30 9.09 22.10
N GLU A 11 -24.41 8.48 21.67
CA GLU A 11 -24.38 7.26 20.85
C GLU A 11 -24.49 7.51 19.33
N LYS A 12 -24.72 8.76 18.93
CA LYS A 12 -24.82 9.13 17.51
C LYS A 12 -23.50 8.89 16.79
N HIS A 13 -23.56 8.24 15.64
CA HIS A 13 -22.42 7.99 14.76
C HIS A 13 -22.90 7.87 13.31
N ILE A 14 -21.98 7.99 12.35
CA ILE A 14 -22.26 7.74 10.94
C ILE A 14 -22.02 6.26 10.67
N PRO A 15 -23.05 5.48 10.24
CA PRO A 15 -22.84 4.11 9.81
C PRO A 15 -21.82 4.01 8.68
N ALA A 16 -20.94 2.97 8.70
CA ALA A 16 -19.83 2.81 7.77
C ALA A 16 -20.24 2.92 6.29
N GLN A 17 -21.39 2.37 5.92
CA GLN A 17 -21.93 2.44 4.55
C GLN A 17 -22.13 3.86 4.01
N TYR A 18 -22.38 4.85 4.86
CA TYR A 18 -22.51 6.25 4.44
C TYR A 18 -21.14 6.92 4.28
N LYS A 19 -20.14 6.47 5.03
CA LYS A 19 -18.77 7.00 4.91
C LYS A 19 -18.10 6.59 3.61
N ILE A 20 -18.47 5.43 3.05
CA ILE A 20 -17.98 4.88 1.77
C ILE A 20 -18.96 5.06 0.60
N ALA A 21 -20.07 5.76 0.81
CA ALA A 21 -21.07 6.03 -0.22
C ALA A 21 -20.49 6.90 -1.36
N SER A 22 -21.26 7.07 -2.45
CA SER A 22 -20.85 7.92 -3.57
C SER A 22 -20.46 9.33 -3.12
N GLU A 23 -19.64 10.02 -3.90
CA GLU A 23 -19.23 11.40 -3.60
C GLU A 23 -20.43 12.32 -3.37
N VAL A 24 -21.46 12.20 -4.22
CA VAL A 24 -22.70 12.98 -4.12
C VAL A 24 -23.40 12.74 -2.78
N GLN A 25 -23.56 11.48 -2.38
CA GLN A 25 -24.22 11.14 -1.13
C GLN A 25 -23.41 11.60 0.10
N ARG A 26 -22.08 11.54 0.05
CA ARG A 26 -21.23 12.06 1.14
C ARG A 26 -21.30 13.60 1.23
N LEU A 27 -21.42 14.29 0.09
CA LEU A 27 -21.64 15.74 0.07
C LEU A 27 -23.01 16.12 0.63
N GLU A 28 -24.06 15.36 0.33
CA GLU A 28 -25.41 15.57 0.88
C GLU A 28 -25.45 15.30 2.39
N LEU A 29 -24.80 14.23 2.85
CA LEU A 29 -24.66 13.94 4.30
C LEU A 29 -23.95 15.09 5.02
N LEU A 30 -22.88 15.60 4.46
CA LEU A 30 -22.12 16.72 5.01
C LEU A 30 -22.95 18.02 4.98
N ALA A 31 -23.72 18.24 3.92
CA ALA A 31 -24.64 19.38 3.81
C ALA A 31 -25.68 19.39 4.93
N GLY A 32 -26.29 18.24 5.22
CA GLY A 32 -27.26 18.11 6.32
C GLY A 32 -26.65 18.45 7.67
N MET A 33 -25.39 18.05 7.93
CA MET A 33 -24.70 18.39 9.18
C MET A 33 -24.32 19.88 9.25
N ILE A 34 -23.93 20.48 8.11
CA ILE A 34 -23.67 21.92 8.05
C ILE A 34 -24.96 22.70 8.28
N ASP A 35 -26.07 22.25 7.70
CA ASP A 35 -27.37 22.91 7.85
C ASP A 35 -27.89 22.85 9.30
N SER A 36 -27.59 21.78 10.04
CA SER A 36 -27.96 21.68 11.46
C SER A 36 -26.95 22.41 12.37
N ASP A 37 -25.73 21.93 12.46
CA ASP A 37 -24.75 22.31 13.49
C ASP A 37 -23.53 23.05 12.95
N GLY A 38 -23.44 23.27 11.62
CA GLY A 38 -22.31 23.92 11.01
C GLY A 38 -22.37 25.44 10.99
N TYR A 39 -21.23 26.07 10.84
CA TYR A 39 -21.06 27.49 10.59
C TYR A 39 -20.14 27.70 9.37
N VAL A 40 -20.54 28.60 8.47
CA VAL A 40 -19.76 28.96 7.27
C VAL A 40 -19.25 30.39 7.42
N TYR A 41 -17.93 30.55 7.38
CA TYR A 41 -17.28 31.86 7.36
C TYR A 41 -17.33 32.44 5.94
N GLN A 42 -18.25 33.34 5.68
CA GLN A 42 -18.51 33.87 4.33
C GLN A 42 -17.31 34.58 3.69
N HIS A 43 -16.43 35.16 4.49
CA HIS A 43 -15.26 35.88 3.98
C HIS A 43 -14.19 34.97 3.35
N ASN A 44 -14.10 33.69 3.76
CA ASN A 44 -13.06 32.75 3.30
C ASN A 44 -13.55 31.33 3.01
N GLY A 45 -14.86 31.06 3.14
CA GLY A 45 -15.47 29.76 2.83
C GLY A 45 -15.11 28.64 3.80
N ARG A 46 -14.47 28.96 4.94
CA ARG A 46 -14.16 27.97 5.97
C ARG A 46 -15.43 27.48 6.64
N VAL A 47 -15.54 26.20 6.79
CA VAL A 47 -16.65 25.53 7.48
C VAL A 47 -16.18 25.02 8.82
N THR A 48 -17.00 25.23 9.85
CA THR A 48 -16.78 24.71 11.19
C THR A 48 -18.04 24.02 11.68
N ILE A 49 -17.91 22.81 12.21
CA ILE A 49 -18.98 22.03 12.80
C ILE A 49 -18.59 21.71 14.24
N SER A 50 -19.49 21.96 15.19
CA SER A 50 -19.21 21.76 16.62
C SER A 50 -20.24 20.81 17.23
N ASN A 51 -19.78 19.79 17.97
CA ASN A 51 -20.66 18.86 18.67
C ASN A 51 -19.97 18.32 19.94
N ALA A 52 -20.73 17.97 20.96
CA ALA A 52 -20.19 17.35 22.16
C ALA A 52 -19.82 15.86 21.96
N ASN A 53 -20.36 15.24 20.91
CA ASN A 53 -20.06 13.85 20.59
C ASN A 53 -18.79 13.74 19.75
N HIS A 54 -17.70 13.30 20.37
CA HIS A 54 -16.41 13.08 19.74
C HIS A 54 -16.50 12.10 18.54
N ARG A 55 -17.21 11.00 18.70
CA ARG A 55 -17.35 9.96 17.67
C ARG A 55 -18.02 10.54 16.42
N LEU A 56 -19.09 11.30 16.57
CA LEU A 56 -19.77 11.92 15.45
C LEU A 56 -18.89 12.92 14.71
N ILE A 57 -18.14 13.74 15.43
CA ILE A 57 -17.18 14.69 14.84
C ILE A 57 -16.04 13.96 14.13
N SER A 58 -15.54 12.86 14.68
CA SER A 58 -14.51 12.02 14.04
C SER A 58 -15.02 11.37 12.76
N ASP A 59 -16.24 10.85 12.76
CA ASP A 59 -16.88 10.29 11.58
C ASP A 59 -17.05 11.34 10.47
N PHE A 60 -17.47 12.58 10.80
CA PHE A 60 -17.55 13.66 9.82
C PHE A 60 -16.17 14.12 9.34
N ALA A 61 -15.16 14.09 10.18
CA ALA A 61 -13.78 14.36 9.76
C ALA A 61 -13.29 13.33 8.74
N GLU A 62 -13.65 12.05 8.92
CA GLU A 62 -13.38 10.99 7.97
C GLU A 62 -14.09 11.25 6.63
N VAL A 63 -15.38 11.60 6.65
CA VAL A 63 -16.12 11.98 5.43
C VAL A 63 -15.47 13.17 4.71
N VAL A 64 -15.10 14.22 5.43
CA VAL A 64 -14.41 15.40 4.88
C VAL A 64 -13.07 15.02 4.24
N ARG A 65 -12.28 14.17 4.90
CA ARG A 65 -11.00 13.68 4.37
C ARG A 65 -11.18 12.81 3.14
N SER A 66 -12.21 11.96 3.13
CA SER A 66 -12.54 11.11 1.98
C SER A 66 -12.97 11.90 0.73
N LEU A 67 -13.43 13.15 0.91
CA LEU A 67 -13.70 14.11 -0.16
C LEU A 67 -12.45 14.87 -0.63
N GLY A 68 -11.28 14.55 -0.06
CA GLY A 68 -9.99 15.15 -0.42
C GLY A 68 -9.67 16.46 0.30
N TRP A 69 -10.42 16.83 1.33
CA TRP A 69 -10.20 18.07 2.08
C TRP A 69 -9.44 17.84 3.38
N ASN A 70 -8.68 18.85 3.79
CA ASN A 70 -7.97 18.79 5.06
C ASN A 70 -8.92 19.10 6.21
N ALA A 71 -9.15 18.12 7.08
CA ALA A 71 -10.03 18.22 8.25
C ALA A 71 -9.21 18.34 9.54
N VAL A 72 -9.43 19.40 10.27
CA VAL A 72 -8.80 19.62 11.59
C VAL A 72 -9.88 19.43 12.65
N VAL A 73 -9.62 18.51 13.57
CA VAL A 73 -10.45 18.33 14.78
C VAL A 73 -9.72 18.94 15.96
N SER A 74 -10.40 19.82 16.68
CA SER A 74 -9.91 20.43 17.91
C SER A 74 -10.93 20.23 19.04
N MET A 75 -10.47 20.32 20.26
CA MET A 75 -11.26 20.21 21.48
C MET A 75 -11.30 21.58 22.16
N ALA A 76 -12.47 21.99 22.61
CA ALA A 76 -12.66 23.20 23.41
C ALA A 76 -13.25 22.83 24.78
N GLU A 77 -12.57 23.25 25.82
CA GLU A 77 -13.08 23.14 27.19
C GLU A 77 -14.34 23.99 27.41
N PRO A 78 -15.22 23.60 28.31
CA PRO A 78 -16.42 24.35 28.63
C PRO A 78 -16.10 25.77 29.09
N THR A 79 -16.56 26.77 28.36
CA THR A 79 -16.34 28.20 28.68
C THR A 79 -17.68 28.90 28.93
N LEU A 80 -17.59 30.06 29.59
CA LEU A 80 -18.72 30.98 29.73
C LEU A 80 -19.00 31.66 28.37
N SER A 81 -20.20 31.52 27.85
CA SER A 81 -20.57 32.19 26.61
C SER A 81 -20.72 33.69 26.78
N SER A 82 -20.66 34.45 25.69
CA SER A 82 -20.92 35.89 25.69
C SER A 82 -22.32 36.27 26.21
N SER A 83 -23.27 35.31 26.21
CA SER A 83 -24.63 35.43 26.76
C SER A 83 -24.72 34.97 28.23
N GLY A 84 -23.60 34.70 28.91
CA GLY A 84 -23.57 34.33 30.33
C GLY A 84 -23.92 32.84 30.60
N ILE A 85 -24.01 31.99 29.60
CA ILE A 85 -24.33 30.57 29.77
C ILE A 85 -23.02 29.79 29.96
N GLN A 86 -22.90 29.11 31.12
CA GLN A 86 -21.77 28.23 31.39
C GLN A 86 -21.92 26.92 30.62
N GLY A 87 -20.94 26.60 29.78
CA GLY A 87 -20.85 25.28 29.13
C GLY A 87 -20.67 24.19 30.18
N LYS A 88 -21.29 23.02 29.95
CA LYS A 88 -21.25 21.85 30.86
C LYS A 88 -20.40 20.70 30.32
N GLN A 89 -20.12 20.67 29.04
CA GLN A 89 -19.42 19.58 28.38
C GLN A 89 -18.33 20.11 27.44
N VAL A 90 -17.32 19.29 27.24
CA VAL A 90 -16.31 19.49 26.19
C VAL A 90 -16.97 19.51 24.83
N VAL A 91 -16.57 20.42 23.96
CA VAL A 91 -17.07 20.53 22.58
C VAL A 91 -15.94 20.20 21.62
N TYR A 92 -16.20 19.24 20.74
CA TYR A 92 -15.30 18.92 19.63
C TYR A 92 -15.69 19.73 18.40
N GLN A 93 -14.70 20.27 17.72
CA GLN A 93 -14.89 21.14 16.59
C GLN A 93 -14.13 20.63 15.37
N LEU A 94 -14.86 20.36 14.30
CA LEU A 94 -14.32 20.02 12.98
C LEU A 94 -14.23 21.29 12.13
N THR A 95 -13.06 21.58 11.58
CA THR A 95 -12.83 22.72 10.70
C THR A 95 -12.18 22.28 9.39
N PHE A 96 -12.70 22.77 8.25
CA PHE A 96 -12.15 22.48 6.94
C PHE A 96 -12.48 23.58 5.90
N ASN A 97 -11.78 23.56 4.77
CA ASN A 97 -12.00 24.45 3.64
C ASN A 97 -12.32 23.60 2.39
N PRO A 98 -13.56 23.63 1.89
CA PRO A 98 -13.92 22.91 0.67
C PRO A 98 -13.35 23.59 -0.57
N ASP A 99 -13.10 22.80 -1.63
CA ASP A 99 -12.67 23.29 -2.94
C ASP A 99 -13.80 23.27 -4.00
N ARG A 100 -14.99 22.82 -3.60
CA ARG A 100 -16.20 22.78 -4.40
C ARG A 100 -17.45 23.00 -3.57
N GLN A 101 -18.57 23.24 -4.21
CA GLN A 101 -19.84 23.51 -3.54
C GLN A 101 -20.34 22.28 -2.77
N ILE A 102 -20.85 22.55 -1.57
CA ILE A 102 -21.60 21.59 -0.75
C ILE A 102 -23.08 21.96 -0.87
N PRO A 103 -23.99 21.02 -1.17
CA PRO A 103 -25.39 21.30 -1.48
C PRO A 103 -26.23 21.60 -0.22
N THR A 104 -25.85 22.63 0.55
CA THR A 104 -26.59 23.09 1.72
C THR A 104 -27.96 23.64 1.33
N ALA A 105 -28.99 23.28 2.07
CA ALA A 105 -30.35 23.75 1.85
C ALA A 105 -30.54 25.19 2.33
N LEU A 106 -29.89 25.56 3.45
CA LEU A 106 -30.01 26.89 4.03
C LEU A 106 -29.16 27.91 3.26
N TYR A 107 -29.81 28.95 2.69
CA TYR A 107 -29.13 30.01 1.91
C TYR A 107 -27.94 30.63 2.69
N ARG A 108 -28.13 30.95 3.98
CA ARG A 108 -27.09 31.55 4.83
C ARG A 108 -25.86 30.67 5.06
N LYS A 109 -25.94 29.36 4.71
CA LYS A 109 -24.85 28.37 4.85
C LYS A 109 -24.25 27.97 3.51
N ARG A 110 -24.68 28.59 2.41
CA ARG A 110 -24.05 28.45 1.10
C ARG A 110 -22.64 29.05 1.14
N ILE A 111 -21.71 28.38 0.51
CA ILE A 111 -20.32 28.83 0.44
C ILE A 111 -20.19 29.73 -0.79
N GLU A 112 -20.21 31.04 -0.60
CA GLU A 112 -20.10 32.00 -1.69
C GLU A 112 -18.67 32.20 -2.17
N LYS A 113 -17.71 32.12 -1.25
CA LYS A 113 -16.30 32.33 -1.52
C LYS A 113 -15.49 31.10 -1.10
N MET A 114 -14.79 30.50 -2.03
CA MET A 114 -13.93 29.34 -1.76
C MET A 114 -12.47 29.78 -1.66
N ASN A 115 -11.82 29.31 -0.62
CA ASN A 115 -10.39 29.47 -0.43
C ASN A 115 -9.80 28.11 -0.05
N PRO A 116 -9.55 27.24 -1.06
CA PRO A 116 -9.07 25.90 -0.80
C PRO A 116 -7.73 25.95 -0.08
N ALA A 117 -7.62 25.27 1.04
CA ALA A 117 -6.38 25.12 1.77
C ALA A 117 -5.33 24.42 0.88
N ARG A 118 -4.07 24.81 1.02
CA ARG A 118 -2.97 24.12 0.33
C ARG A 118 -2.98 22.64 0.75
N ARG A 119 -3.06 21.72 -0.23
CA ARG A 119 -3.04 20.28 -0.02
C ARG A 119 -1.65 19.76 0.39
N ARG A 120 -0.95 20.47 1.26
CA ARG A 120 0.35 20.10 1.79
C ARG A 120 0.20 19.68 3.23
N ARG A 121 0.75 18.52 3.56
CA ARG A 121 0.89 18.03 4.93
C ARG A 121 2.34 18.16 5.36
N ALA A 122 2.57 18.44 6.62
CA ALA A 122 3.89 18.45 7.21
C ALA A 122 3.94 17.39 8.32
N ILE A 123 5.05 16.67 8.41
CA ILE A 123 5.34 15.85 9.59
C ILE A 123 5.72 16.80 10.71
N THR A 124 4.95 16.83 11.78
CA THR A 124 5.16 17.73 12.93
C THR A 124 5.87 17.03 14.08
N ALA A 125 5.72 15.70 14.20
CA ALA A 125 6.40 14.88 15.19
C ALA A 125 6.61 13.46 14.66
N ILE A 126 7.63 12.80 15.15
CA ILE A 126 7.88 11.36 14.96
C ILE A 126 8.14 10.80 16.34
N GLU A 127 7.20 9.99 16.81
CA GLU A 127 7.26 9.37 18.13
C GLU A 127 7.51 7.86 17.99
N PRO A 128 8.30 7.25 18.88
CA PRO A 128 8.41 5.79 18.92
C PRO A 128 7.03 5.19 19.24
N CYS A 129 6.64 4.18 18.49
CA CYS A 129 5.48 3.36 18.81
C CYS A 129 5.91 1.89 18.94
N GLU A 130 5.10 1.09 19.61
CA GLU A 130 5.33 -0.34 19.66
C GLU A 130 5.25 -0.93 18.24
N ALA A 131 6.04 -1.99 18.00
CA ALA A 131 6.07 -2.63 16.70
C ALA A 131 4.76 -3.40 16.48
N GLU A 132 3.92 -2.87 15.61
CA GLU A 132 2.70 -3.53 15.15
C GLU A 132 2.92 -4.24 13.81
N HIS A 133 2.05 -5.19 13.50
CA HIS A 133 2.04 -5.86 12.22
C HIS A 133 1.61 -4.88 11.11
N GLY A 134 2.58 -4.37 10.34
CA GLY A 134 2.32 -3.52 9.18
C GLY A 134 1.91 -4.34 7.95
N LYS A 135 1.01 -3.77 7.14
CA LYS A 135 0.57 -4.34 5.86
C LYS A 135 0.94 -3.39 4.74
N CYS A 136 1.46 -3.93 3.63
CA CYS A 136 1.78 -3.16 2.43
C CYS A 136 0.79 -3.51 1.32
N LEU A 137 0.18 -2.50 0.70
CA LEU A 137 -0.81 -2.66 -0.34
C LEU A 137 -0.19 -2.36 -1.71
N THR A 138 -0.52 -3.18 -2.71
CA THR A 138 -0.25 -2.86 -4.11
C THR A 138 -1.56 -2.49 -4.80
N VAL A 139 -1.62 -1.29 -5.35
CA VAL A 139 -2.79 -0.77 -6.07
C VAL A 139 -2.39 -0.27 -7.45
N GLU A 140 -3.32 -0.28 -8.39
CA GLU A 140 -3.11 0.34 -9.70
C GLU A 140 -2.82 1.83 -9.55
N GLY A 141 -1.82 2.33 -10.30
CA GLY A 141 -1.30 3.69 -10.11
C GLY A 141 -0.43 3.84 -8.87
N GLY A 142 -0.28 2.78 -8.07
CA GLY A 142 0.67 2.66 -6.98
C GLY A 142 0.42 3.56 -5.77
N VAL A 143 -0.64 4.36 -5.75
CA VAL A 143 -0.96 5.29 -4.65
C VAL A 143 -2.21 4.81 -3.92
N TYR A 144 -2.11 4.63 -2.61
CA TYR A 144 -3.23 4.32 -1.73
C TYR A 144 -3.23 5.23 -0.49
N LEU A 145 -4.33 5.26 0.22
CA LEU A 145 -4.51 6.11 1.39
C LEU A 145 -4.31 5.30 2.67
N VAL A 146 -3.53 5.83 3.63
CA VAL A 146 -3.27 5.15 4.90
C VAL A 146 -3.66 6.02 6.09
N GLY A 147 -4.06 5.32 7.15
CA GLY A 147 -4.43 5.91 8.45
C GLY A 147 -5.69 6.77 8.38
N ASP A 148 -6.13 7.22 9.54
CA ASP A 148 -7.36 8.01 9.74
C ASP A 148 -7.32 9.37 9.02
N HIS A 149 -6.14 9.79 8.57
CA HIS A 149 -5.93 11.04 7.84
C HIS A 149 -5.91 10.89 6.33
N PHE A 150 -6.16 9.69 5.78
CA PHE A 150 -6.14 9.41 4.33
C PHE A 150 -4.85 9.92 3.68
N THR A 151 -3.70 9.57 4.26
CA THR A 151 -2.41 9.99 3.73
C THR A 151 -2.09 9.20 2.47
N PRO A 152 -1.95 9.84 1.29
CA PRO A 152 -1.58 9.15 0.08
C PRO A 152 -0.20 8.49 0.23
N THR A 153 -0.11 7.22 -0.10
CA THR A 153 1.15 6.47 -0.10
C THR A 153 1.23 5.52 -1.29
N HIS A 154 2.41 5.04 -1.55
CA HIS A 154 2.75 4.14 -2.63
C HIS A 154 3.75 3.12 -2.08
N ASN A 155 3.69 1.83 -2.44
CA ASN A 155 4.60 0.82 -1.89
C ASN A 155 6.08 1.19 -2.12
N SER A 156 6.50 1.42 -3.36
CA SER A 156 7.85 1.92 -3.66
C SER A 156 8.11 3.28 -3.04
N MET A 157 7.12 4.19 -3.01
CA MET A 157 7.26 5.50 -2.39
C MET A 157 7.44 5.40 -0.87
N THR A 158 6.77 4.47 -0.20
CA THR A 158 6.92 4.25 1.23
C THR A 158 8.21 3.51 1.55
N VAL A 159 8.46 2.37 0.90
CA VAL A 159 9.56 1.47 1.24
C VAL A 159 10.85 1.85 0.52
N THR A 160 10.81 2.29 -0.72
CA THR A 160 12.02 2.57 -1.50
C THR A 160 12.41 4.05 -1.51
N GLU A 161 11.44 4.97 -1.43
CA GLU A 161 11.71 6.41 -1.36
C GLU A 161 11.57 7.00 0.05
N GLY A 162 10.93 6.33 1.01
CA GLY A 162 10.69 6.83 2.37
C GLY A 162 11.53 6.12 3.43
N LEU A 163 11.47 4.79 3.47
CA LEU A 163 12.21 3.98 4.44
C LEU A 163 13.72 4.26 4.42
N PRO A 164 14.42 4.36 3.27
CA PRO A 164 15.86 4.65 3.27
C PRO A 164 16.19 5.96 3.96
N ALA A 165 15.48 7.04 3.64
CA ALA A 165 15.72 8.35 4.26
C ALA A 165 15.47 8.31 5.77
N TRP A 166 14.39 7.67 6.23
CA TRP A 166 14.11 7.47 7.64
C TRP A 166 15.17 6.59 8.31
N TYR A 167 15.55 5.48 7.68
CA TYR A 167 16.55 4.55 8.22
C TYR A 167 17.91 5.22 8.37
N MET A 168 18.37 5.95 7.36
CA MET A 168 19.62 6.69 7.41
C MET A 168 19.60 7.81 8.46
N GLY A 169 18.46 8.48 8.65
CA GLY A 169 18.26 9.43 9.73
C GLY A 169 18.34 8.80 11.12
N LYS A 170 17.65 7.67 11.31
CA LYS A 170 17.59 6.98 12.60
C LYS A 170 18.91 6.25 12.94
N PHE A 171 19.60 5.75 11.94
CA PHE A 171 20.85 5.00 12.07
C PHE A 171 21.94 5.59 11.14
N PRO A 172 22.39 6.84 11.41
CA PRO A 172 23.21 7.60 10.46
C PRO A 172 24.61 7.01 10.21
N ARG A 173 25.03 6.00 10.96
CA ARG A 173 26.31 5.29 10.75
C ARG A 173 26.14 3.99 9.94
N ASN A 174 24.90 3.60 9.64
CA ASN A 174 24.61 2.38 8.91
C ASN A 174 24.76 2.58 7.40
N ARG A 175 24.95 1.48 6.70
CA ARG A 175 25.06 1.44 5.24
C ARG A 175 23.86 0.74 4.64
N LEU A 176 23.33 1.33 3.58
CA LEU A 176 22.18 0.86 2.85
C LEU A 176 22.53 0.63 1.39
N ILE A 177 22.13 -0.52 0.87
CA ILE A 177 22.18 -0.84 -0.55
C ILE A 177 20.73 -0.92 -1.06
N LEU A 178 20.49 -0.26 -2.19
CA LEU A 178 19.24 -0.33 -2.94
C LEU A 178 19.51 -0.85 -4.34
N ALA A 179 18.87 -1.95 -4.71
CA ALA A 179 18.98 -2.55 -6.03
C ALA A 179 17.63 -2.48 -6.77
N SER A 180 17.64 -2.18 -8.07
CA SER A 180 16.45 -2.20 -8.92
C SER A 180 16.81 -2.78 -10.29
N TYR A 181 15.82 -2.97 -11.18
CA TYR A 181 16.07 -3.59 -12.50
C TYR A 181 17.06 -2.82 -13.39
N ASN A 182 17.20 -1.52 -13.21
CA ASN A 182 18.19 -0.70 -13.95
C ASN A 182 18.76 0.46 -13.13
N GLU A 183 19.81 1.09 -13.66
CA GLU A 183 20.53 2.18 -13.03
C GLU A 183 19.70 3.46 -12.93
N GLU A 184 18.95 3.82 -13.97
CA GLU A 184 18.12 5.04 -14.01
C GLU A 184 17.07 5.06 -12.91
N THR A 185 16.43 3.91 -12.67
CA THR A 185 15.46 3.75 -11.57
C THR A 185 16.15 3.88 -10.22
N ALA A 186 17.32 3.27 -10.07
CA ALA A 186 18.12 3.35 -8.86
C ALA A 186 18.57 4.80 -8.56
N GLU A 187 19.00 5.56 -9.57
CA GLU A 187 19.32 6.99 -9.45
C GLU A 187 18.13 7.83 -9.01
N ARG A 188 16.94 7.55 -9.56
CA ARG A 188 15.71 8.24 -9.16
C ARG A 188 15.43 8.04 -7.68
N PHE A 189 15.58 6.82 -7.15
CA PHE A 189 15.41 6.54 -5.73
C PHE A 189 16.45 7.23 -4.87
N THR A 190 17.72 7.24 -5.29
CA THR A 190 18.77 7.99 -4.59
C THR A 190 18.43 9.48 -4.50
N ARG A 191 18.05 10.11 -5.59
CA ARG A 191 17.64 11.51 -5.62
C ARG A 191 16.50 11.81 -4.66
N ARG A 192 15.43 10.98 -4.67
CA ARG A 192 14.27 11.13 -3.80
C ARG A 192 14.63 11.02 -2.31
N ASN A 193 15.50 10.10 -1.95
CA ASN A 193 15.97 9.93 -0.58
C ASN A 193 16.87 11.10 -0.15
N LYS A 194 17.77 11.56 -1.01
CA LYS A 194 18.60 12.76 -0.74
C LYS A 194 17.75 14.01 -0.50
N GLU A 195 16.73 14.25 -1.34
CA GLU A 195 15.80 15.37 -1.16
C GLU A 195 15.14 15.34 0.23
N LYS A 196 14.74 14.15 0.71
CA LYS A 196 14.16 13.97 2.03
C LYS A 196 15.16 14.22 3.16
N ILE A 197 16.39 13.69 3.05
CA ILE A 197 17.44 13.93 4.06
C ILE A 197 17.84 15.40 4.09
N ARG A 198 18.01 16.07 2.95
CA ARG A 198 18.29 17.52 2.91
C ARG A 198 17.19 18.35 3.57
N ARG A 199 15.94 17.94 3.41
CA ARG A 199 14.80 18.67 3.93
C ARG A 199 14.51 18.36 5.41
N PHE A 200 14.64 17.10 5.80
CA PHE A 200 14.16 16.60 7.08
C PHE A 200 15.26 16.00 7.97
N GLY A 201 16.46 15.75 7.43
CA GLY A 201 17.54 15.09 8.18
C GLY A 201 17.96 15.87 9.42
N VAL A 202 18.33 17.13 9.26
CA VAL A 202 18.74 17.98 10.40
C VAL A 202 17.57 18.24 11.35
N PRO A 203 16.38 18.68 10.90
CA PRO A 203 15.27 18.96 11.80
C PRO A 203 14.77 17.76 12.62
N LEU A 204 14.78 16.56 12.04
CA LEU A 204 14.19 15.37 12.66
C LEU A 204 15.21 14.46 13.34
N PHE A 205 16.44 14.41 12.80
CA PHE A 205 17.43 13.42 13.20
C PHE A 205 18.80 14.02 13.56
N GLY A 206 18.99 15.30 13.35
CA GLY A 206 20.26 15.99 13.62
C GLY A 206 21.41 15.56 12.68
N CYS A 207 21.10 15.06 11.48
CA CYS A 207 22.08 14.60 10.51
C CYS A 207 21.78 15.10 9.09
N GLY A 208 22.80 15.18 8.26
CA GLY A 208 22.74 15.68 6.88
C GLY A 208 23.51 14.81 5.89
N ILE A 209 23.66 15.31 4.68
CA ILE A 209 24.48 14.69 3.62
C ILE A 209 25.90 15.22 3.73
N GLY A 210 26.89 14.32 3.64
CA GLY A 210 28.31 14.58 3.68
C GLY A 210 28.91 14.97 2.32
N GLU A 211 30.22 14.73 2.17
CA GLU A 211 30.96 15.15 0.98
C GLU A 211 30.65 14.31 -0.27
N ILE A 212 30.38 13.00 -0.10
CA ILE A 212 29.99 12.15 -1.23
C ILE A 212 28.50 12.39 -1.51
N ASP A 213 28.22 13.01 -2.64
CA ASP A 213 26.87 13.37 -3.09
C ASP A 213 26.71 13.15 -4.60
N ARG A 214 26.71 11.87 -5.03
CA ARG A 214 26.60 11.43 -6.43
C ARG A 214 25.16 11.04 -6.77
N SER A 215 24.85 10.84 -8.04
CA SER A 215 23.53 10.42 -8.51
C SER A 215 23.08 9.07 -7.93
N THR A 216 24.01 8.13 -7.78
CA THR A 216 23.76 6.76 -7.31
C THR A 216 24.28 6.47 -5.91
N GLU A 217 24.93 7.45 -5.25
CA GLU A 217 25.58 7.26 -3.96
C GLU A 217 25.61 8.56 -3.16
N PHE A 218 25.38 8.48 -1.87
CA PHE A 218 25.68 9.56 -0.94
C PHE A 218 26.11 9.02 0.42
N GLU A 219 26.87 9.83 1.15
CA GLU A 219 27.20 9.55 2.55
C GLU A 219 26.50 10.53 3.48
N MET A 220 26.38 10.13 4.75
CA MET A 220 25.94 11.01 5.81
C MET A 220 27.07 11.92 6.27
N ASP A 221 26.74 13.05 6.87
CA ASP A 221 27.68 14.08 7.38
C ASP A 221 28.70 13.58 8.41
N ASN A 222 28.47 12.39 8.97
CA ASN A 222 29.42 11.72 9.86
C ASN A 222 30.54 10.95 9.12
N GLY A 223 30.55 10.92 7.80
CA GLY A 223 31.55 10.23 6.96
C GLY A 223 31.54 8.71 7.02
N VAL A 224 30.53 8.09 7.64
CA VAL A 224 30.44 6.63 7.85
C VAL A 224 29.23 6.02 7.19
N GLY A 225 28.04 6.59 7.48
CA GLY A 225 26.80 6.13 6.90
C GLY A 225 26.74 6.41 5.42
N ARG A 226 26.22 5.46 4.64
CA ARG A 226 26.23 5.57 3.16
C ARG A 226 25.03 4.85 2.56
N MET A 227 24.45 5.45 1.56
CA MET A 227 23.47 4.81 0.69
C MET A 227 24.04 4.66 -0.72
N ILE A 228 23.93 3.46 -1.28
CA ILE A 228 24.35 3.13 -2.65
C ILE A 228 23.13 2.54 -3.35
N SER A 229 22.83 3.05 -4.55
CA SER A 229 21.76 2.52 -5.41
C SER A 229 22.33 2.12 -6.76
N ARG A 230 21.97 0.91 -7.23
CA ARG A 230 22.48 0.36 -8.50
C ARG A 230 21.39 -0.46 -9.20
N GLY A 231 21.55 -0.64 -10.50
CA GLY A 231 20.91 -1.73 -11.20
C GLY A 231 21.36 -3.09 -10.62
N ILE A 232 20.47 -4.04 -10.46
CA ILE A 232 20.78 -5.31 -9.80
C ILE A 232 21.90 -6.10 -10.48
N LEU A 233 22.06 -5.93 -11.80
CA LEU A 233 23.12 -6.56 -12.59
C LEU A 233 24.34 -5.65 -12.84
N SER A 234 24.39 -4.46 -12.22
CA SER A 234 25.49 -3.52 -12.43
C SER A 234 26.72 -3.76 -11.54
N GLY A 235 26.73 -4.84 -10.78
CA GLY A 235 27.83 -5.21 -9.89
C GLY A 235 27.92 -4.31 -8.64
N ILE A 236 27.44 -4.80 -7.52
CA ILE A 236 27.53 -4.11 -6.23
C ILE A 236 28.69 -4.72 -5.45
N THR A 237 29.86 -4.10 -5.54
CA THR A 237 31.09 -4.62 -4.89
C THR A 237 31.61 -3.69 -3.79
N GLY A 238 32.31 -4.27 -2.81
CA GLY A 238 33.16 -3.54 -1.86
C GLY A 238 32.46 -2.90 -0.65
N ASN A 239 31.15 -2.87 -0.55
CA ASN A 239 30.44 -2.19 0.54
C ASN A 239 29.56 -3.15 1.36
N PRO A 240 29.72 -3.21 2.70
CA PRO A 240 28.79 -3.95 3.55
C PRO A 240 27.46 -3.19 3.65
N ALA A 241 26.35 -3.92 3.88
CA ALA A 241 25.01 -3.37 4.06
C ALA A 241 24.42 -3.79 5.39
N ASN A 242 23.85 -2.85 6.13
CA ASN A 242 23.00 -3.09 7.29
C ASN A 242 21.54 -3.21 6.89
N LEU A 243 21.16 -2.57 5.77
CA LEU A 243 19.88 -2.72 5.12
C LEU A 243 20.08 -2.89 3.61
N LEU A 244 19.49 -3.92 3.05
CA LEU A 244 19.40 -4.15 1.61
C LEU A 244 17.94 -4.03 1.19
N ILE A 245 17.65 -3.22 0.19
CA ILE A 245 16.34 -3.12 -0.44
C ILE A 245 16.48 -3.54 -1.90
N ILE A 246 15.65 -4.46 -2.34
CA ILE A 246 15.52 -4.85 -3.74
C ILE A 246 14.12 -4.44 -4.20
N ASP A 247 14.03 -3.54 -5.16
CA ASP A 247 12.78 -3.02 -5.70
C ASP A 247 12.65 -3.35 -7.18
N ASP A 248 11.67 -4.19 -7.51
CA ASP A 248 11.37 -4.67 -8.86
C ASP A 248 12.65 -5.08 -9.65
N PRO A 249 13.30 -6.19 -9.29
CA PRO A 249 14.54 -6.64 -9.93
C PRO A 249 14.34 -7.10 -11.40
N ILE A 250 13.08 -7.29 -11.83
CA ILE A 250 12.65 -7.70 -13.17
C ILE A 250 11.76 -6.62 -13.74
N LYS A 251 12.07 -6.15 -14.94
CA LYS A 251 11.39 -5.02 -15.59
C LYS A 251 9.99 -5.38 -16.10
N ASN A 252 9.85 -6.54 -16.71
CA ASN A 252 8.64 -6.95 -17.42
C ASN A 252 8.58 -8.47 -17.59
N ARG A 253 7.47 -8.94 -18.18
CA ARG A 253 7.21 -10.36 -18.41
C ARG A 253 8.27 -11.03 -19.31
N GLN A 254 8.71 -10.36 -20.38
CA GLN A 254 9.70 -10.92 -21.29
C GLN A 254 11.02 -11.25 -20.57
N GLU A 255 11.47 -10.39 -19.66
CA GLU A 255 12.62 -10.68 -18.80
C GLU A 255 12.34 -11.81 -17.81
N ALA A 256 11.14 -11.84 -17.24
CA ALA A 256 10.73 -12.86 -16.28
C ALA A 256 10.65 -14.25 -16.91
N ASP A 257 10.17 -14.35 -18.14
CA ASP A 257 10.06 -15.62 -18.89
C ASP A 257 11.42 -16.16 -19.33
N SER A 258 12.49 -15.34 -19.32
CA SER A 258 13.84 -15.77 -19.67
C SER A 258 14.53 -16.52 -18.52
N PRO A 259 14.80 -17.83 -18.64
CA PRO A 259 15.54 -18.60 -17.63
C PRO A 259 16.92 -18.00 -17.35
N THR A 260 17.61 -17.58 -18.40
CA THR A 260 18.94 -16.92 -18.30
C THR A 260 18.86 -15.67 -17.44
N ARG A 261 17.82 -14.83 -17.61
CA ARG A 261 17.67 -13.60 -16.84
C ARG A 261 17.40 -13.92 -15.36
N ARG A 262 16.52 -14.86 -15.07
CA ARG A 262 16.24 -15.30 -13.70
C ARG A 262 17.49 -15.86 -13.02
N GLN A 263 18.26 -16.67 -13.76
CA GLN A 263 19.52 -17.24 -13.24
C GLN A 263 20.57 -16.17 -12.97
N LEU A 264 20.71 -15.15 -13.82
CA LEU A 264 21.61 -14.02 -13.58
C LEU A 264 21.24 -13.24 -12.33
N ILE A 265 19.95 -12.92 -12.14
CA ILE A 265 19.46 -12.22 -10.95
C ILE A 265 19.70 -13.05 -9.69
N TRP A 266 19.44 -14.35 -9.74
CA TRP A 266 19.74 -15.26 -8.63
C TRP A 266 21.24 -15.33 -8.33
N GLY A 267 22.06 -15.39 -9.37
CA GLY A 267 23.53 -15.34 -9.23
C GLY A 267 24.00 -14.05 -8.54
N GLU A 268 23.45 -12.89 -8.91
CA GLU A 268 23.76 -11.63 -8.25
C GLU A 268 23.29 -11.61 -6.77
N TRP A 269 22.13 -12.18 -6.49
CA TRP A 269 21.70 -12.37 -5.10
C TRP A 269 22.74 -13.14 -4.29
N LEU A 270 23.14 -14.31 -4.75
CA LEU A 270 24.06 -15.19 -4.02
C LEU A 270 25.49 -14.64 -3.92
N ASN A 271 26.02 -14.17 -5.03
CA ASN A 271 27.44 -13.84 -5.14
C ASN A 271 27.78 -12.40 -4.78
N SER A 272 26.84 -11.48 -5.06
CA SER A 272 27.07 -10.04 -4.87
C SER A 272 26.30 -9.51 -3.65
N LEU A 273 24.98 -9.62 -3.62
CA LEU A 273 24.13 -8.94 -2.63
C LEU A 273 24.19 -9.63 -1.25
N LYS A 274 23.98 -10.93 -1.20
CA LYS A 274 23.97 -11.70 0.06
C LYS A 274 25.32 -11.64 0.77
N SER A 275 26.42 -11.66 0.01
CA SER A 275 27.78 -11.55 0.56
C SER A 275 28.10 -10.20 1.19
N ARG A 276 27.29 -9.15 0.94
CA ARG A 276 27.45 -7.80 1.51
C ARG A 276 26.70 -7.60 2.81
N LEU A 277 25.83 -8.53 3.20
CA LEU A 277 25.03 -8.37 4.41
C LEU A 277 25.91 -8.43 5.66
N ALA A 278 25.91 -7.34 6.42
CA ALA A 278 26.55 -7.31 7.75
C ALA A 278 25.80 -8.21 8.72
N ALA A 279 26.43 -8.58 9.82
CA ALA A 279 25.76 -9.34 10.86
C ALA A 279 24.50 -8.62 11.36
N GLY A 280 23.36 -9.29 11.36
CA GLY A 280 22.07 -8.73 11.73
C GLY A 280 21.43 -7.79 10.70
N ALA A 281 21.99 -7.70 9.49
CA ALA A 281 21.41 -6.92 8.40
C ALA A 281 19.97 -7.35 8.09
N LYS A 282 19.17 -6.40 7.61
CA LYS A 282 17.81 -6.63 7.16
C LYS A 282 17.74 -6.59 5.64
N VAL A 283 16.88 -7.43 5.08
CA VAL A 283 16.63 -7.47 3.64
C VAL A 283 15.13 -7.21 3.42
N VAL A 284 14.82 -6.33 2.49
CA VAL A 284 13.45 -6.03 2.05
C VAL A 284 13.41 -6.24 0.54
N VAL A 285 12.54 -7.11 0.08
CA VAL A 285 12.30 -7.33 -1.35
C VAL A 285 10.88 -6.90 -1.67
N ILE A 286 10.74 -6.02 -2.65
CA ILE A 286 9.46 -5.55 -3.16
C ILE A 286 9.47 -5.86 -4.64
N MET A 287 8.54 -6.67 -5.09
CA MET A 287 8.44 -6.98 -6.50
C MET A 287 7.06 -7.50 -6.87
N THR A 288 6.72 -7.37 -8.13
CA THR A 288 5.64 -8.10 -8.74
C THR A 288 6.13 -9.52 -9.04
N PRO A 289 5.47 -10.56 -8.56
CA PRO A 289 5.85 -11.94 -8.87
C PRO A 289 5.40 -12.28 -10.30
N TRP A 290 6.34 -12.28 -11.23
CA TRP A 290 6.09 -12.52 -12.63
C TRP A 290 6.14 -14.00 -13.02
N HIS A 291 6.95 -14.79 -12.31
CA HIS A 291 7.25 -16.18 -12.64
C HIS A 291 7.43 -16.98 -11.34
N GLU A 292 7.01 -18.24 -11.34
CA GLU A 292 7.12 -19.15 -10.19
C GLU A 292 8.57 -19.50 -9.80
N ASP A 293 9.53 -19.24 -10.68
CA ASP A 293 10.97 -19.41 -10.46
C ASP A 293 11.68 -18.06 -10.49
N ASP A 294 11.03 -16.98 -10.03
CA ASP A 294 11.67 -15.67 -9.88
C ASP A 294 12.43 -15.53 -8.55
N LEU A 295 13.02 -14.34 -8.31
CA LEU A 295 13.79 -14.09 -7.09
C LEU A 295 12.97 -14.33 -5.82
N ALA A 296 11.69 -13.90 -5.80
CA ALA A 296 10.84 -14.06 -4.61
C ALA A 296 10.58 -15.54 -4.33
N ALA A 297 10.22 -16.31 -5.35
CA ALA A 297 9.97 -17.74 -5.19
C ALA A 297 11.21 -18.52 -4.73
N ARG A 298 12.39 -18.20 -5.28
CA ARG A 298 13.65 -18.81 -4.85
C ARG A 298 14.03 -18.43 -3.43
N LEU A 299 13.80 -17.18 -3.01
CA LEU A 299 14.00 -16.75 -1.63
C LEU A 299 13.06 -17.49 -0.68
N GLU A 300 11.79 -17.66 -1.04
CA GLU A 300 10.83 -18.43 -0.25
C GLU A 300 11.26 -19.89 -0.06
N ALA A 301 11.85 -20.50 -1.08
CA ALA A 301 12.33 -21.87 -1.02
C ALA A 301 13.62 -22.05 -0.20
N THR A 302 14.45 -21.00 -0.06
CA THR A 302 15.81 -21.14 0.49
C THR A 302 16.02 -20.41 1.82
N GLU A 303 15.26 -19.35 2.13
CA GLU A 303 15.48 -18.54 3.34
C GLU A 303 14.50 -18.91 4.46
N GLN A 304 15.01 -19.41 5.57
CA GLN A 304 14.20 -19.91 6.69
C GLN A 304 13.47 -18.83 7.49
N ASN A 305 14.01 -17.60 7.54
CA ASN A 305 13.46 -16.47 8.32
C ASN A 305 12.82 -15.42 7.41
N LEU A 306 12.12 -15.86 6.37
CA LEU A 306 11.45 -14.98 5.43
C LEU A 306 10.02 -14.73 5.90
N ARG A 307 9.63 -13.43 5.95
CA ARG A 307 8.25 -13.02 6.12
C ARG A 307 7.70 -12.58 4.78
N LYS A 308 6.72 -13.30 4.27
CA LYS A 308 6.01 -12.95 3.03
C LYS A 308 4.74 -12.16 3.33
N VAL A 309 4.52 -11.10 2.58
CA VAL A 309 3.25 -10.36 2.56
C VAL A 309 2.77 -10.36 1.11
N ARG A 310 1.67 -11.06 0.85
CA ARG A 310 1.01 -11.14 -0.46
C ARG A 310 -0.37 -10.52 -0.33
N LEU A 311 -0.70 -9.59 -1.21
CA LEU A 311 -1.96 -8.85 -1.19
C LEU A 311 -2.64 -8.97 -2.56
N PRO A 312 -3.43 -10.02 -2.78
CA PRO A 312 -4.14 -10.21 -4.04
C PRO A 312 -5.26 -9.16 -4.20
N VAL A 313 -5.56 -8.78 -5.44
CA VAL A 313 -6.63 -7.81 -5.74
C VAL A 313 -8.01 -8.35 -5.35
N GLU A 314 -8.22 -9.64 -5.52
CA GLU A 314 -9.39 -10.39 -5.08
C GLU A 314 -8.98 -11.29 -3.90
N ALA A 315 -9.64 -11.15 -2.76
CA ALA A 315 -9.32 -11.90 -1.56
C ALA A 315 -9.45 -13.41 -1.78
N GLU A 316 -8.48 -14.15 -1.28
CA GLU A 316 -8.47 -15.62 -1.26
C GLU A 316 -8.75 -16.11 0.17
N LEU A 317 -8.92 -17.42 0.35
CA LEU A 317 -8.96 -18.03 1.67
C LEU A 317 -7.71 -17.63 2.47
N ASP A 318 -7.87 -17.34 3.75
CA ASP A 318 -6.81 -16.89 4.65
C ASP A 318 -6.14 -15.56 4.25
N ASP A 319 -6.95 -14.64 3.70
CA ASP A 319 -6.47 -13.31 3.30
C ASP A 319 -5.78 -12.57 4.47
N PRO A 320 -4.55 -12.04 4.27
CA PRO A 320 -3.78 -11.41 5.35
C PRO A 320 -4.41 -10.12 5.89
N LEU A 321 -5.39 -9.55 5.18
CA LEU A 321 -6.16 -8.39 5.63
C LEU A 321 -7.47 -8.78 6.34
N GLY A 322 -7.78 -10.08 6.38
CA GLY A 322 -9.03 -10.59 6.95
C GLY A 322 -10.27 -10.25 6.10
N ARG A 323 -10.09 -10.06 4.78
CA ARG A 323 -11.19 -9.88 3.84
C ARG A 323 -11.89 -11.21 3.59
N GLU A 324 -13.19 -11.16 3.28
CA GLU A 324 -13.93 -12.32 2.82
C GLU A 324 -13.48 -12.75 1.42
N GLU A 325 -13.55 -14.04 1.11
CA GLU A 325 -13.19 -14.58 -0.21
C GLU A 325 -13.97 -13.85 -1.31
N GLY A 326 -13.27 -13.38 -2.35
CA GLY A 326 -13.84 -12.60 -3.45
C GLY A 326 -13.96 -11.10 -3.17
N GLU A 327 -13.65 -10.64 -1.97
CA GLU A 327 -13.70 -9.21 -1.63
C GLU A 327 -12.55 -8.44 -2.30
N PRO A 328 -12.83 -7.26 -2.91
CA PRO A 328 -11.81 -6.46 -3.57
C PRO A 328 -10.82 -5.83 -2.58
N LEU A 329 -9.58 -5.58 -3.03
CA LEU A 329 -8.50 -5.05 -2.20
C LEU A 329 -8.77 -3.62 -1.69
N CYS A 330 -9.37 -2.75 -2.51
CA CYS A 330 -9.53 -1.33 -2.20
C CYS A 330 -10.91 -0.79 -2.64
N PRO A 331 -12.02 -1.27 -2.07
CA PRO A 331 -13.34 -0.82 -2.45
C PRO A 331 -13.58 0.67 -2.13
N GLU A 332 -12.89 1.22 -1.14
CA GLU A 332 -12.99 2.61 -0.68
C GLU A 332 -12.49 3.64 -1.69
N ILE A 333 -11.68 3.23 -2.68
CA ILE A 333 -11.23 4.12 -3.77
C ILE A 333 -11.98 3.86 -5.08
N GLY A 334 -13.18 3.25 -5.00
CA GLY A 334 -14.02 2.95 -6.16
C GLY A 334 -13.73 1.61 -6.82
N LYS A 335 -12.71 0.85 -6.38
CA LYS A 335 -12.40 -0.50 -6.86
C LYS A 335 -13.26 -1.54 -6.13
N ASN A 336 -14.57 -1.38 -6.24
CA ASN A 336 -15.57 -2.23 -5.60
C ASN A 336 -15.76 -3.57 -6.35
N ALA A 337 -16.68 -4.41 -5.88
CA ALA A 337 -16.93 -5.72 -6.48
C ALA A 337 -17.36 -5.64 -7.97
N ALA A 338 -18.09 -4.60 -8.36
CA ALA A 338 -18.51 -4.43 -9.76
C ALA A 338 -17.30 -4.11 -10.65
N TRP A 339 -16.44 -3.16 -10.21
CA TRP A 339 -15.18 -2.86 -10.88
C TRP A 339 -14.29 -4.10 -10.96
N LEU A 340 -14.12 -4.84 -9.85
CA LEU A 340 -13.28 -6.02 -9.79
C LEU A 340 -13.72 -7.08 -10.82
N LYS A 341 -15.04 -7.30 -10.91
CA LYS A 341 -15.61 -8.23 -11.89
C LYS A 341 -15.29 -7.80 -13.31
N GLU A 342 -15.61 -6.56 -13.69
CA GLU A 342 -15.35 -6.03 -15.03
C GLU A 342 -13.86 -6.10 -15.38
N PHE A 343 -13.02 -5.69 -14.43
CA PHE A 343 -11.58 -5.71 -14.60
C PHE A 343 -11.02 -7.13 -14.76
N ARG A 344 -11.45 -8.09 -13.94
CA ARG A 344 -11.10 -9.50 -14.09
C ARG A 344 -11.56 -10.07 -15.42
N ASP A 345 -12.81 -9.81 -15.79
CA ASP A 345 -13.40 -10.32 -17.02
C ASP A 345 -12.62 -9.82 -18.25
N SER A 346 -12.08 -8.59 -18.23
CA SER A 346 -11.23 -8.06 -19.29
C SER A 346 -9.96 -8.88 -19.53
N TYR A 347 -9.36 -9.41 -18.45
CA TYR A 347 -8.20 -10.32 -18.55
C TYR A 347 -8.60 -11.74 -18.91
N MET A 348 -9.69 -12.25 -18.30
CA MET A 348 -10.12 -13.65 -18.56
C MET A 348 -10.61 -13.87 -19.99
N ASN A 349 -11.10 -12.82 -20.64
CA ASN A 349 -11.55 -12.88 -22.04
C ASN A 349 -10.41 -12.76 -23.05
N ASP A 350 -9.18 -12.47 -22.63
CA ASP A 350 -8.00 -12.47 -23.48
C ASP A 350 -7.34 -13.88 -23.48
N PRO A 351 -7.47 -14.67 -24.58
CA PRO A 351 -6.95 -16.04 -24.64
C PRO A 351 -5.41 -16.08 -24.72
N GLU A 352 -4.75 -14.97 -25.12
CA GLU A 352 -3.31 -14.95 -25.41
C GLU A 352 -2.43 -14.63 -24.19
N GLY A 353 -2.97 -14.68 -22.99
CA GLY A 353 -2.16 -14.50 -21.79
C GLY A 353 -2.83 -13.74 -20.67
N GLY A 354 -4.08 -13.33 -20.85
CA GLY A 354 -4.86 -12.59 -19.85
C GLY A 354 -4.97 -13.32 -18.51
N PRO A 355 -5.37 -14.60 -18.45
CA PRO A 355 -5.44 -15.36 -17.20
C PRO A 355 -4.09 -15.48 -16.48
N ARG A 356 -2.98 -15.65 -17.23
CA ARG A 356 -1.64 -15.68 -16.66
C ARG A 356 -1.23 -14.31 -16.10
N ALA A 357 -1.52 -13.24 -16.86
CA ALA A 357 -1.26 -11.88 -16.41
C ALA A 357 -2.06 -11.54 -15.15
N TRP A 358 -3.34 -11.90 -15.12
CA TRP A 358 -4.18 -11.74 -13.93
C TRP A 358 -3.58 -12.44 -12.71
N SER A 359 -3.24 -13.73 -12.86
CA SER A 359 -2.69 -14.53 -11.78
C SER A 359 -1.38 -13.94 -11.23
N ALA A 360 -0.46 -13.52 -12.10
CA ALA A 360 0.82 -12.98 -11.71
C ALA A 360 0.70 -11.55 -11.13
N LEU A 361 0.10 -10.61 -11.88
CA LEU A 361 0.12 -9.19 -11.57
C LEU A 361 -0.86 -8.80 -10.46
N TYR A 362 -2.04 -9.42 -10.45
CA TYR A 362 -3.13 -8.99 -9.58
C TYR A 362 -3.41 -9.98 -8.45
N GLN A 363 -3.24 -11.27 -8.69
CA GLN A 363 -3.36 -12.26 -7.62
C GLN A 363 -2.03 -12.60 -6.96
N CYS A 364 -0.90 -12.00 -7.41
CA CYS A 364 0.44 -12.25 -6.87
C CYS A 364 0.77 -13.76 -6.79
N SER A 365 0.27 -14.55 -7.74
CA SER A 365 0.37 -16.00 -7.81
C SER A 365 0.68 -16.43 -9.24
N PRO A 366 1.94 -16.24 -9.70
CA PRO A 366 2.31 -16.62 -11.05
C PRO A 366 2.10 -18.12 -11.28
N ARG A 367 1.62 -18.47 -12.45
CA ARG A 367 1.37 -19.87 -12.86
C ARG A 367 2.22 -20.21 -14.08
N VAL A 368 2.67 -21.45 -14.16
CA VAL A 368 3.45 -21.96 -15.28
C VAL A 368 2.67 -21.85 -16.59
N GLU A 369 3.35 -21.47 -17.66
CA GLU A 369 2.83 -21.63 -19.02
C GLU A 369 2.79 -23.12 -19.34
N GLY A 370 1.60 -23.68 -19.51
CA GLY A 370 1.43 -25.12 -19.73
C GLY A 370 0.87 -25.94 -18.56
N GLY A 371 0.86 -25.40 -17.33
CA GLY A 371 0.25 -26.07 -16.16
C GLY A 371 -1.26 -26.33 -16.25
N ASN A 372 -1.89 -25.95 -17.38
CA ASN A 372 -3.29 -26.20 -17.72
C ASN A 372 -3.47 -27.04 -18.98
N LEU A 373 -2.47 -27.80 -19.42
CA LEU A 373 -2.65 -28.77 -20.51
C LEU A 373 -3.78 -29.74 -20.18
N VAL A 374 -3.93 -30.08 -18.91
CA VAL A 374 -5.05 -30.90 -18.42
C VAL A 374 -5.96 -30.04 -17.54
N LYS A 375 -7.12 -29.64 -18.07
CA LYS A 375 -8.08 -28.83 -17.33
C LYS A 375 -8.79 -29.66 -16.25
N ARG A 376 -9.04 -29.07 -15.08
CA ARG A 376 -9.73 -29.76 -13.97
C ARG A 376 -11.10 -30.31 -14.38
N GLU A 377 -11.80 -29.63 -15.27
CA GLU A 377 -13.09 -30.04 -15.80
C GLU A 377 -13.04 -31.32 -16.67
N TRP A 378 -11.84 -31.69 -17.12
CA TRP A 378 -11.62 -32.95 -17.88
C TRP A 378 -11.47 -34.16 -16.97
N TRP A 379 -11.14 -33.94 -15.66
CA TRP A 379 -11.01 -35.02 -14.68
C TRP A 379 -12.37 -35.56 -14.31
N ARG A 380 -12.52 -36.88 -14.41
CA ARG A 380 -13.67 -37.60 -13.88
C ARG A 380 -13.25 -38.28 -12.59
N PHE A 381 -13.69 -37.73 -11.48
CA PHE A 381 -13.43 -38.33 -10.17
C PHE A 381 -14.46 -39.42 -9.87
N TYR A 382 -14.02 -40.49 -9.28
CA TYR A 382 -14.92 -41.53 -8.80
C TYR A 382 -14.76 -41.70 -7.28
N ASP A 383 -15.80 -42.17 -6.63
CA ASP A 383 -15.77 -42.49 -5.21
C ASP A 383 -15.22 -43.93 -5.05
N PRO A 384 -14.06 -44.14 -4.45
CA PRO A 384 -13.49 -45.49 -4.28
C PRO A 384 -14.42 -46.45 -3.56
N ALA A 385 -15.29 -45.95 -2.65
CA ALA A 385 -16.26 -46.78 -1.91
C ALA A 385 -17.37 -47.36 -2.83
N LYS A 386 -17.55 -46.78 -4.01
CA LYS A 386 -18.56 -47.22 -4.98
C LYS A 386 -18.03 -48.17 -6.04
N VAL A 387 -16.72 -48.39 -6.06
CA VAL A 387 -16.08 -49.31 -7.01
C VAL A 387 -15.93 -50.69 -6.37
N THR A 388 -16.72 -51.65 -6.79
CA THR A 388 -16.78 -53.00 -6.22
C THR A 388 -15.78 -53.96 -6.81
N ALA A 389 -15.36 -53.77 -8.06
CA ALA A 389 -14.34 -54.56 -8.75
C ALA A 389 -13.78 -53.84 -9.96
N PHE A 390 -12.52 -54.07 -10.28
CA PHE A 390 -11.88 -53.69 -11.53
C PHE A 390 -11.87 -54.89 -12.50
N GLY A 391 -12.25 -54.67 -13.76
CA GLY A 391 -12.26 -55.72 -14.75
C GLY A 391 -10.87 -56.07 -15.29
N THR A 392 -9.99 -55.10 -15.37
CA THR A 392 -8.61 -55.24 -15.82
C THR A 392 -7.73 -54.21 -15.11
N GLU A 393 -6.59 -54.63 -14.59
CA GLU A 393 -5.57 -53.75 -14.04
C GLU A 393 -4.43 -53.60 -15.06
N VAL A 394 -4.07 -52.36 -15.39
CA VAL A 394 -2.98 -52.06 -16.34
C VAL A 394 -2.02 -51.10 -15.64
N ILE A 395 -0.74 -51.47 -15.63
CA ILE A 395 0.33 -50.59 -15.24
C ILE A 395 0.95 -50.00 -16.49
N SER A 396 0.86 -48.67 -16.66
CA SER A 396 1.55 -47.96 -17.73
C SER A 396 2.78 -47.27 -17.12
N VAL A 397 3.93 -47.48 -17.71
CA VAL A 397 5.19 -46.85 -17.29
C VAL A 397 5.71 -46.04 -18.47
N ASP A 398 5.79 -44.74 -18.28
CA ASP A 398 6.49 -43.81 -19.16
C ASP A 398 7.80 -43.37 -18.45
N ALA A 399 8.93 -43.82 -19.02
CA ALA A 399 10.24 -43.57 -18.40
C ALA A 399 11.02 -42.55 -19.25
N ALA A 400 11.41 -41.43 -18.62
CA ALA A 400 12.28 -40.45 -19.25
C ALA A 400 13.70 -41.00 -19.45
N PHE A 401 14.15 -41.07 -20.71
CA PHE A 401 15.49 -41.60 -21.08
C PHE A 401 16.61 -40.52 -21.03
N LYS A 402 16.26 -39.23 -20.94
CA LYS A 402 17.22 -38.11 -20.87
C LYS A 402 16.73 -37.08 -19.89
N GLY A 403 17.61 -36.66 -18.99
CA GLY A 403 17.34 -35.61 -18.02
C GLY A 403 17.44 -34.21 -18.64
N ASN A 404 16.51 -33.87 -19.54
CA ASN A 404 16.33 -32.48 -19.98
C ASN A 404 15.15 -31.86 -19.22
N GLU A 405 15.17 -30.54 -19.05
CA GLU A 405 14.16 -29.77 -18.30
C GLU A 405 12.70 -29.94 -18.82
N ASP A 406 12.53 -30.48 -20.03
CA ASP A 406 11.21 -30.68 -20.67
C ASP A 406 10.68 -32.13 -20.51
N ASN A 407 11.34 -33.00 -19.75
CA ASN A 407 10.90 -34.37 -19.55
C ASN A 407 10.15 -34.51 -18.22
N ASP A 408 8.95 -35.05 -18.25
CA ASP A 408 8.20 -35.47 -17.07
C ASP A 408 8.91 -36.65 -16.37
N TYR A 409 9.06 -36.56 -15.05
CA TYR A 409 9.58 -37.61 -14.18
C TYR A 409 8.44 -38.35 -13.48
#